data_004e78cf1921e21ee55b92516efd233c
#
_entry.id   004e78cf1921e21ee55b92516efd233c
#
_cell.length_a   1.000
_cell.length_b   1.000
_cell.length_c   1.000
_cell.angle_alpha   90.00
_cell.angle_beta   90.00
_cell.angle_gamma   90.00
#
_symmetry.space_group_name_H-M   'P 1'
#
loop_
_entity.id
_entity.type
_entity.pdbx_description
1 polymer ?
#
loop_
_entity_poly.entity_id
_entity_poly.type
_entity_poly.pdbx_seq_one_letter_code
_entity_poly.pdbx_strand_id
1 'polypeptide(L)'
;MRLTANRKNIGDAAHMARGAVIQAKNLPRQRRFRKAHNKGGFDLVETPVEAATVLMIMIARAGSSRRIDDKERDVIEAQLVANMQLSADDADGMVRQWDSLTHDIVLPESSITPMIKVLHTFIGRDDAQDLADMLAQVASAESDTDINQKEFLRAFREGFDLN
;
A
#
# COMPACT_ATOMS: atom_id res chain seq x y z
N MET A 1 26.14 -25.31 27.75
CA MET A 1 25.22 -25.60 26.62
C MET A 1 24.55 -24.34 26.18
N ARG A 2 24.96 -23.76 25.05
CA ARG A 2 24.35 -22.54 24.50
C ARG A 2 23.33 -22.98 23.46
N LEU A 3 22.05 -22.73 23.73
CA LEU A 3 20.97 -22.87 22.77
C LEU A 3 21.05 -21.71 21.78
N THR A 4 21.67 -21.94 20.64
CA THR A 4 21.56 -21.05 19.48
C THR A 4 20.22 -21.35 18.82
N ALA A 5 19.17 -20.68 19.29
CA ALA A 5 17.85 -20.78 18.69
C ALA A 5 17.86 -20.08 17.33
N ASN A 6 17.84 -20.83 16.39
CA ASN A 6 17.19 -20.94 15.10
C ASN A 6 16.46 -19.69 14.57
N ARG A 7 17.22 -18.60 14.33
CA ARG A 7 16.71 -17.42 13.65
C ARG A 7 16.35 -17.67 12.16
N LYS A 8 16.90 -18.74 11.55
CA LYS A 8 16.59 -19.09 10.15
C LYS A 8 15.16 -19.58 9.95
N ASN A 9 14.59 -20.33 10.91
CA ASN A 9 13.25 -20.89 10.73
C ASN A 9 12.11 -19.87 10.86
N ILE A 10 12.33 -18.72 11.51
CA ILE A 10 11.33 -17.67 11.62
C ILE A 10 11.25 -16.89 10.30
N GLY A 11 12.39 -16.65 9.65
CA GLY A 11 12.45 -16.01 8.33
C GLY A 11 11.75 -16.84 7.26
N ASP A 12 12.02 -18.16 7.24
CA ASP A 12 11.44 -19.07 6.25
C ASP A 12 9.92 -19.26 6.45
N ALA A 13 9.45 -19.33 7.69
CA ALA A 13 8.02 -19.40 7.98
C ALA A 13 7.27 -18.11 7.58
N ALA A 14 7.86 -16.96 7.82
CA ALA A 14 7.31 -15.68 7.38
C ALA A 14 7.33 -15.53 5.85
N HIS A 15 8.35 -16.05 5.19
CA HIS A 15 8.46 -16.07 3.73
C HIS A 15 7.44 -17.01 3.09
N MET A 16 7.26 -18.23 3.65
CA MET A 16 6.23 -19.16 3.20
C MET A 16 4.83 -18.64 3.45
N ALA A 17 4.56 -18.02 4.60
CA ALA A 17 3.25 -17.44 4.90
C ALA A 17 2.93 -16.27 3.95
N ARG A 18 3.91 -15.43 3.60
CA ARG A 18 3.74 -14.34 2.64
C ARG A 18 3.56 -14.85 1.21
N GLY A 19 4.32 -15.84 0.78
CA GLY A 19 4.16 -16.48 -0.51
C GLY A 19 2.82 -17.21 -0.64
N ALA A 20 2.36 -17.91 0.38
CA ALA A 20 1.06 -18.58 0.43
C ALA A 20 -0.09 -17.57 0.41
N VAL A 21 0.04 -16.42 1.06
CA VAL A 21 -0.93 -15.33 1.04
C VAL A 21 -1.02 -14.70 -0.35
N ILE A 22 0.09 -14.52 -1.05
CA ILE A 22 0.11 -14.01 -2.43
C ILE A 22 -0.49 -15.03 -3.39
N GLN A 23 -0.15 -16.32 -3.27
CA GLN A 23 -0.69 -17.39 -4.11
C GLN A 23 -2.17 -17.70 -3.84
N ALA A 24 -2.61 -17.71 -2.59
CA ALA A 24 -4.03 -17.87 -2.24
C ALA A 24 -4.90 -16.70 -2.74
N LYS A 25 -4.32 -15.54 -2.96
CA LYS A 25 -5.00 -14.34 -3.48
C LYS A 25 -5.09 -14.26 -4.99
N ASN A 26 -4.36 -15.09 -5.71
CA ASN A 26 -4.55 -15.29 -7.14
C ASN A 26 -5.79 -16.15 -7.49
N LEU A 27 -6.45 -16.72 -6.50
CA LEU A 27 -7.78 -17.33 -6.58
C LEU A 27 -8.86 -16.29 -6.23
N PRO A 28 -9.84 -16.13 -6.94
CA PRO A 28 -10.11 -15.91 -8.35
C PRO A 28 -10.32 -14.42 -8.62
N ARG A 29 -9.51 -13.85 -9.50
CA ARG A 29 -9.68 -12.49 -10.04
C ARG A 29 -11.13 -12.16 -10.35
N GLN A 30 -11.90 -13.12 -10.87
CA GLN A 30 -13.30 -12.93 -11.23
C GLN A 30 -14.26 -12.68 -10.05
N ARG A 31 -14.02 -13.26 -8.87
CA ARG A 31 -14.86 -13.00 -7.68
C ARG A 31 -14.58 -11.62 -7.07
N ARG A 32 -13.33 -11.16 -7.12
CA ARG A 32 -12.95 -9.81 -6.67
C ARG A 32 -13.52 -8.74 -7.60
N PHE A 33 -13.50 -8.93 -8.91
CA PHE A 33 -14.13 -8.01 -9.87
C PHE A 33 -15.65 -7.88 -9.65
N ARG A 34 -16.35 -8.96 -9.33
CA ARG A 34 -17.79 -8.89 -9.00
C ARG A 34 -18.07 -8.18 -7.68
N LYS A 35 -17.21 -8.33 -6.66
CA LYS A 35 -17.31 -7.58 -5.40
C LYS A 35 -17.00 -6.09 -5.59
N ALA A 36 -16.02 -5.77 -6.40
CA ALA A 36 -15.63 -4.39 -6.69
C ALA A 36 -16.74 -3.57 -7.36
N HIS A 37 -17.58 -4.19 -8.19
CA HIS A 37 -18.74 -3.52 -8.81
C HIS A 37 -19.84 -3.16 -7.82
N ASN A 38 -19.91 -3.84 -6.67
CA ASN A 38 -20.98 -3.66 -5.68
C ASN A 38 -20.51 -2.96 -4.39
N LYS A 39 -19.20 -2.78 -4.19
CA LYS A 39 -18.61 -2.15 -3.00
C LYS A 39 -17.49 -1.23 -3.45
N GLY A 40 -17.30 -0.11 -2.79
CA GLY A 40 -16.17 0.78 -3.07
C GLY A 40 -14.83 0.03 -3.01
N GLY A 41 -13.87 0.40 -3.87
CA GLY A 41 -12.60 -0.31 -4.02
C GLY A 41 -11.84 -0.59 -2.71
N PHE A 42 -12.07 0.23 -1.68
CA PHE A 42 -11.45 0.07 -0.35
C PHE A 42 -11.98 -1.12 0.45
N ASP A 43 -13.21 -1.53 0.24
CA ASP A 43 -13.79 -2.71 0.92
C ASP A 43 -13.12 -4.03 0.51
N LEU A 44 -12.27 -3.97 -0.50
CA LEU A 44 -11.52 -5.12 -1.02
C LEU A 44 -10.14 -5.27 -0.40
N VAL A 45 -9.68 -4.27 0.36
CA VAL A 45 -8.38 -4.31 1.03
C VAL A 45 -8.44 -5.28 2.20
N GLU A 46 -7.61 -6.32 2.13
CA GLU A 46 -7.57 -7.39 3.12
C GLU A 46 -6.21 -7.56 3.79
N THR A 47 -5.18 -6.91 3.27
CA THR A 47 -3.80 -7.04 3.78
C THR A 47 -3.08 -5.71 3.93
N PRO A 48 -2.05 -5.65 4.79
CA PRO A 48 -1.20 -4.47 4.93
C PRO A 48 -0.55 -4.04 3.62
N VAL A 49 -0.10 -4.99 2.80
CA VAL A 49 0.54 -4.71 1.50
C VAL A 49 -0.46 -4.08 0.52
N GLU A 50 -1.68 -4.59 0.46
CA GLU A 50 -2.75 -4.00 -0.35
C GLU A 50 -3.09 -2.59 0.14
N ALA A 51 -3.20 -2.39 1.45
CA ALA A 51 -3.47 -1.09 2.04
C ALA A 51 -2.35 -0.08 1.73
N ALA A 52 -1.09 -0.48 1.88
CA ALA A 52 0.06 0.35 1.54
C ALA A 52 0.07 0.71 0.04
N THR A 53 -0.18 -0.26 -0.84
CA THR A 53 -0.26 -0.03 -2.28
C THR A 53 -1.35 0.97 -2.63
N VAL A 54 -2.54 0.81 -2.07
CA VAL A 54 -3.67 1.73 -2.30
C VAL A 54 -3.34 3.14 -1.83
N LEU A 55 -2.74 3.29 -0.64
CA LEU A 55 -2.34 4.61 -0.13
C LEU A 55 -1.27 5.28 -1.00
N MET A 56 -0.28 4.53 -1.49
CA MET A 56 0.73 5.06 -2.41
C MET A 56 0.10 5.51 -3.74
N ILE A 57 -0.85 4.75 -4.28
CA ILE A 57 -1.63 5.13 -5.46
C ILE A 57 -2.46 6.40 -5.18
N MET A 58 -3.09 6.50 -4.03
CA MET A 58 -3.90 7.65 -3.67
C MET A 58 -3.09 8.92 -3.53
N ILE A 59 -1.92 8.87 -2.87
CA ILE A 59 -1.08 10.06 -2.72
C ILE A 59 -0.48 10.50 -4.06
N ALA A 60 -0.11 9.58 -4.95
CA ALA A 60 0.29 9.91 -6.32
C ALA A 60 -0.83 10.68 -7.05
N ARG A 61 -2.06 10.18 -6.99
CA ARG A 61 -3.22 10.83 -7.61
C ARG A 61 -3.68 12.12 -6.92
N ALA A 62 -3.29 12.37 -5.68
CA ALA A 62 -3.55 13.63 -4.98
C ALA A 62 -2.76 14.80 -5.59
N GLY A 63 -1.70 14.51 -6.33
CA GLY A 63 -0.95 15.48 -7.12
C GLY A 63 -1.78 16.13 -8.23
N SER A 64 -1.20 17.13 -8.88
CA SER A 64 -1.87 17.96 -9.89
C SER A 64 -2.35 17.19 -11.12
N SER A 65 -1.67 16.10 -11.49
CA SER A 65 -2.00 15.27 -12.65
C SER A 65 -3.25 14.41 -12.46
N ARG A 66 -3.61 14.12 -11.21
CA ARG A 66 -4.68 13.17 -10.81
C ARG A 66 -4.53 11.78 -11.43
N ARG A 67 -3.37 11.45 -11.92
CA ARG A 67 -3.00 10.15 -12.50
C ARG A 67 -1.64 9.78 -11.96
N ILE A 68 -1.36 8.49 -11.91
CA ILE A 68 -0.01 8.00 -11.60
C ILE A 68 0.81 8.13 -12.88
N ASP A 69 1.91 8.84 -12.83
CA ASP A 69 2.88 8.86 -13.91
C ASP A 69 3.88 7.71 -13.80
N ASP A 70 4.78 7.60 -14.80
CA ASP A 70 5.75 6.50 -14.85
C ASP A 70 6.76 6.57 -13.69
N LYS A 71 7.17 7.77 -13.26
CA LYS A 71 8.11 7.95 -12.14
C LYS A 71 7.49 7.59 -10.81
N GLU A 72 6.27 8.04 -10.57
CA GLU A 72 5.52 7.69 -9.37
C GLU A 72 5.27 6.18 -9.30
N ARG A 73 4.94 5.56 -10.44
CA ARG A 73 4.79 4.10 -10.56
C ARG A 73 6.08 3.38 -10.21
N ASP A 74 7.20 3.80 -10.79
CA ASP A 74 8.52 3.20 -10.51
C ASP A 74 8.88 3.31 -9.01
N VAL A 75 8.58 4.44 -8.37
CA VAL A 75 8.80 4.62 -6.93
C VAL A 75 7.89 3.70 -6.11
N ILE A 76 6.61 3.59 -6.44
CA ILE A 76 5.67 2.70 -5.75
C ILE A 76 6.15 1.24 -5.85
N GLU A 77 6.49 0.78 -7.04
CA GLU A 77 7.01 -0.57 -7.26
C GLU A 77 8.31 -0.83 -6.50
N ALA A 78 9.25 0.14 -6.52
CA ALA A 78 10.49 0.06 -5.77
C ALA A 78 10.26 -0.03 -4.24
N GLN A 79 9.30 0.72 -3.70
CA GLN A 79 8.92 0.65 -2.29
C GLN A 79 8.31 -0.73 -1.92
N LEU A 80 7.47 -1.28 -2.79
CA LEU A 80 6.88 -2.60 -2.58
C LEU A 80 7.93 -3.71 -2.59
N VAL A 81 8.91 -3.63 -3.49
CA VAL A 81 10.02 -4.58 -3.55
C VAL A 81 10.92 -4.46 -2.30
N ALA A 82 11.33 -3.25 -1.97
CA ALA A 82 12.30 -3.00 -0.90
C ALA A 82 11.73 -3.25 0.50
N ASN A 83 10.51 -2.79 0.77
CA ASN A 83 9.93 -2.77 2.12
C ASN A 83 8.91 -3.89 2.34
N MET A 84 8.22 -4.34 1.30
CA MET A 84 7.20 -5.40 1.40
C MET A 84 7.68 -6.75 0.87
N GLN A 85 8.94 -6.83 0.41
CA GLN A 85 9.58 -8.06 -0.07
C GLN A 85 8.82 -8.75 -1.21
N LEU A 86 8.20 -7.97 -2.08
CA LEU A 86 7.59 -8.47 -3.31
C LEU A 86 8.67 -8.69 -4.38
N SER A 87 8.39 -9.59 -5.33
CA SER A 87 9.15 -9.60 -6.58
C SER A 87 8.76 -8.39 -7.44
N ALA A 88 9.60 -8.02 -8.40
CA ALA A 88 9.29 -6.92 -9.33
C ALA A 88 7.98 -7.18 -10.10
N ASP A 89 7.77 -8.42 -10.57
CA ASP A 89 6.55 -8.80 -11.29
C ASP A 89 5.29 -8.73 -10.40
N ASP A 90 5.41 -9.14 -9.12
CA ASP A 90 4.31 -9.05 -8.17
C ASP A 90 3.99 -7.59 -7.82
N ALA A 91 5.00 -6.74 -7.69
CA ALA A 91 4.83 -5.31 -7.42
C ALA A 91 4.11 -4.61 -8.59
N ASP A 92 4.57 -4.81 -9.83
CA ASP A 92 3.90 -4.27 -11.04
C ASP A 92 2.45 -4.78 -11.14
N GLY A 93 2.23 -6.07 -10.96
CA GLY A 93 0.88 -6.65 -10.95
C GLY A 93 -0.02 -6.05 -9.87
N MET A 94 0.51 -5.83 -8.67
CA MET A 94 -0.20 -5.22 -7.55
C MET A 94 -0.60 -3.77 -7.86
N VAL A 95 0.33 -2.96 -8.36
CA VAL A 95 0.09 -1.56 -8.72
C VAL A 95 -0.97 -1.48 -9.80
N ARG A 96 -0.85 -2.23 -10.89
CA ARG A 96 -1.85 -2.23 -11.99
C ARG A 96 -3.23 -2.65 -11.51
N GLN A 97 -3.31 -3.68 -10.67
CA GLN A 97 -4.58 -4.16 -10.14
C GLN A 97 -5.28 -3.10 -9.31
N TRP A 98 -4.57 -2.50 -8.36
CA TRP A 98 -5.14 -1.52 -7.45
C TRP A 98 -5.37 -0.16 -8.11
N ASP A 99 -4.53 0.24 -9.06
CA ASP A 99 -4.77 1.42 -9.89
C ASP A 99 -6.10 1.29 -10.65
N SER A 100 -6.36 0.13 -11.25
CA SER A 100 -7.63 -0.15 -11.93
C SER A 100 -8.83 -0.21 -10.98
N LEU A 101 -8.69 -0.86 -9.80
CA LEU A 101 -9.78 -1.01 -8.83
C LEU A 101 -10.16 0.29 -8.12
N THR A 102 -9.22 1.24 -8.05
CA THR A 102 -9.42 2.54 -7.39
C THR A 102 -9.60 3.69 -8.38
N HIS A 103 -9.75 3.39 -9.66
CA HIS A 103 -9.82 4.39 -10.74
C HIS A 103 -10.95 5.40 -10.54
N ASP A 104 -12.10 4.95 -10.05
CA ASP A 104 -13.30 5.78 -9.87
C ASP A 104 -13.31 6.58 -8.55
N ILE A 105 -12.25 6.48 -7.75
CA ILE A 105 -12.14 7.23 -6.50
C ILE A 105 -11.71 8.66 -6.82
N VAL A 106 -12.65 9.58 -6.70
CA VAL A 106 -12.49 10.97 -7.16
C VAL A 106 -11.71 11.84 -6.17
N LEU A 107 -11.78 11.55 -4.88
CA LEU A 107 -11.19 12.38 -3.81
C LEU A 107 -10.34 11.53 -2.86
N PRO A 108 -9.03 11.38 -3.13
CA PRO A 108 -8.14 10.59 -2.28
C PRO A 108 -8.15 11.02 -0.81
N GLU A 109 -8.16 12.32 -0.52
CA GLU A 109 -8.13 12.88 0.83
C GLU A 109 -9.36 12.52 1.66
N SER A 110 -10.55 12.45 1.05
CA SER A 110 -11.78 12.05 1.77
C SER A 110 -11.81 10.55 2.08
N SER A 111 -11.02 9.79 1.36
CA SER A 111 -10.98 8.33 1.45
C SER A 111 -9.91 7.80 2.42
N ILE A 112 -9.04 8.68 2.94
CA ILE A 112 -7.94 8.26 3.82
C ILE A 112 -8.43 7.74 5.18
N THR A 113 -9.47 8.34 5.75
CA THR A 113 -10.01 7.94 7.07
C THR A 113 -10.49 6.48 7.11
N PRO A 114 -11.27 5.97 6.14
CA PRO A 114 -11.60 4.56 6.09
C PRO A 114 -10.37 3.67 5.98
N MET A 115 -9.36 4.08 5.21
CA MET A 115 -8.13 3.31 5.03
C MET A 115 -7.29 3.27 6.30
N ILE A 116 -7.20 4.36 7.04
CA ILE A 116 -6.53 4.42 8.36
C ILE A 116 -7.19 3.42 9.32
N LYS A 117 -8.51 3.34 9.36
CA LYS A 117 -9.23 2.36 10.19
C LYS A 117 -8.87 0.92 9.83
N VAL A 118 -8.78 0.62 8.55
CA VAL A 118 -8.34 -0.71 8.08
C VAL A 118 -6.90 -0.99 8.52
N LEU A 119 -6.00 0.00 8.34
CA LEU A 119 -4.59 -0.14 8.70
C LEU A 119 -4.39 -0.35 10.19
N HIS A 120 -5.14 0.32 11.07
CA HIS A 120 -5.05 0.11 12.52
C HIS A 120 -5.29 -1.34 12.97
N THR A 121 -5.94 -2.15 12.13
CA THR A 121 -6.12 -3.58 12.42
C THR A 121 -4.90 -4.42 12.08
N PHE A 122 -3.95 -3.89 11.31
CA PHE A 122 -2.83 -4.65 10.74
C PHE A 122 -1.46 -4.16 11.16
N ILE A 123 -1.31 -2.86 11.40
CA ILE A 123 0.01 -2.25 11.65
C ILE A 123 0.00 -1.43 12.94
N GLY A 124 1.17 -1.43 13.60
CA GLY A 124 1.45 -0.57 14.75
C GLY A 124 2.00 0.80 14.33
N ARG A 125 2.36 1.61 15.35
CA ARG A 125 2.87 2.96 15.14
C ARG A 125 4.20 2.98 14.36
N ASP A 126 5.10 2.05 14.64
CA ASP A 126 6.40 1.98 13.98
C ASP A 126 6.25 1.64 12.50
N ASP A 127 5.41 0.66 12.16
CA ASP A 127 5.10 0.33 10.77
C ASP A 127 4.38 1.48 10.05
N ALA A 128 3.55 2.23 10.77
CA ALA A 128 2.87 3.41 10.23
C ALA A 128 3.87 4.55 9.95
N GLN A 129 4.93 4.71 10.75
CA GLN A 129 6.00 5.66 10.46
C GLN A 129 6.74 5.28 9.18
N ASP A 130 7.12 4.01 9.02
CA ASP A 130 7.77 3.51 7.81
C ASP A 130 6.87 3.74 6.57
N LEU A 131 5.57 3.49 6.72
CA LEU A 131 4.61 3.74 5.64
C LEU A 131 4.47 5.24 5.32
N ALA A 132 4.50 6.12 6.33
CA ALA A 132 4.49 7.57 6.10
C ALA A 132 5.73 8.03 5.30
N ASP A 133 6.89 7.44 5.56
CA ASP A 133 8.11 7.73 4.82
C ASP A 133 8.05 7.20 3.37
N MET A 134 7.44 6.03 3.15
CA MET A 134 7.17 5.52 1.81
C MET A 134 6.22 6.45 1.03
N LEU A 135 5.15 6.92 1.65
CA LEU A 135 4.21 7.86 1.06
C LEU A 135 4.88 9.19 0.68
N ALA A 136 5.75 9.70 1.55
CA ALA A 136 6.52 10.93 1.28
C ALA A 136 7.45 10.78 0.07
N GLN A 137 8.07 9.61 -0.12
CA GLN A 137 8.90 9.33 -1.29
C GLN A 137 8.08 9.31 -2.58
N VAL A 138 6.90 8.72 -2.58
CA VAL A 138 5.99 8.76 -3.74
C VAL A 138 5.59 10.19 -4.06
N ALA A 139 5.20 10.99 -3.05
CA ALA A 139 4.79 12.38 -3.25
C ALA A 139 5.90 13.28 -3.81
N SER A 140 7.17 12.92 -3.62
CA SER A 140 8.32 13.69 -4.11
C SER A 140 8.95 13.12 -5.39
N ALA A 141 8.32 12.13 -6.03
CA ALA A 141 8.89 11.44 -7.18
C ALA A 141 9.09 12.31 -8.42
N GLU A 142 8.17 13.24 -8.69
CA GLU A 142 8.24 14.12 -9.85
C GLU A 142 9.00 15.44 -9.60
N SER A 143 8.67 16.11 -8.49
CA SER A 143 9.16 17.45 -8.17
C SER A 143 8.84 17.80 -6.72
N ASP A 144 8.57 19.08 -6.46
CA ASP A 144 8.09 19.52 -5.15
C ASP A 144 6.71 18.92 -4.84
N THR A 145 6.57 18.39 -3.66
CA THR A 145 5.30 17.81 -3.16
C THR A 145 4.16 18.83 -3.25
N ASP A 146 3.10 18.47 -3.93
CA ASP A 146 1.88 19.28 -4.08
C ASP A 146 1.18 19.53 -2.73
N ILE A 147 0.37 20.59 -2.66
CA ILE A 147 -0.36 20.95 -1.44
C ILE A 147 -1.31 19.83 -1.00
N ASN A 148 -1.99 19.19 -1.93
CA ASN A 148 -2.92 18.10 -1.63
C ASN A 148 -2.18 16.85 -1.12
N GLN A 149 -0.99 16.57 -1.67
CA GLN A 149 -0.12 15.50 -1.18
C GLN A 149 0.38 15.78 0.23
N LYS A 150 0.73 17.04 0.55
CA LYS A 150 1.10 17.46 1.92
C LYS A 150 -0.05 17.29 2.90
N GLU A 151 -1.26 17.65 2.51
CA GLU A 151 -2.45 17.47 3.33
C GLU A 151 -2.78 15.98 3.53
N PHE A 152 -2.62 15.16 2.50
CA PHE A 152 -2.76 13.72 2.60
C PHE A 152 -1.78 13.12 3.62
N LEU A 153 -0.49 13.47 3.52
CA LEU A 153 0.53 13.03 4.47
C LEU A 153 0.25 13.49 5.90
N ARG A 154 -0.22 14.73 6.07
CA ARG A 154 -0.62 15.25 7.37
C ARG A 154 -1.76 14.43 7.96
N ALA A 155 -2.83 14.21 7.19
CA ALA A 155 -3.98 13.44 7.64
C ALA A 155 -3.62 11.99 7.98
N PHE A 156 -2.71 11.38 7.23
CA PHE A 156 -2.18 10.05 7.53
C PHE A 156 -1.42 10.03 8.86
N ARG A 157 -0.50 10.98 9.06
CA ARG A 157 0.27 11.10 10.31
C ARG A 157 -0.61 11.36 11.52
N GLU A 158 -1.55 12.28 11.41
CA GLU A 158 -2.54 12.58 12.47
C GLU A 158 -3.36 11.34 12.83
N GLY A 159 -3.77 10.53 11.84
CA GLY A 159 -4.55 9.32 12.05
C GLY A 159 -3.81 8.22 12.82
N PHE A 160 -2.48 8.26 12.87
CA PHE A 160 -1.62 7.33 13.63
C PHE A 160 -0.87 8.00 14.79
N ASP A 161 -1.21 9.22 15.15
CA ASP A 161 -0.52 10.01 16.18
C ASP A 161 1.01 10.11 15.94
N LEU A 162 1.42 10.22 14.68
CA LEU A 162 2.81 10.41 14.28
C LEU A 162 3.15 11.91 14.31
N ASN A 163 4.09 12.28 15.13
CA ASN A 163 4.58 13.66 15.25
C ASN A 163 5.80 13.91 14.35
#